data_caefb3f2cba7f410b135b4961a434b87
#
_entry.id   caefb3f2cba7f410b135b4961a434b87
#
_cell.length_a   1.000
_cell.length_b   1.000
_cell.length_c   1.000
_cell.angle_alpha   90.00
_cell.angle_beta   90.00
_cell.angle_gamma   90.00
#
_symmetry.space_group_name_H-M   'P 1'
#
loop_
_entity.id
_entity.type
_entity.pdbx_description
1 polymer ?
#
loop_
_entity_poly.entity_id
_entity_poly.type
_entity_poly.pdbx_seq_one_letter_code
_entity_poly.pdbx_strand_id
1 'polypeptide(L)'
;MNSKQMIEQLVGFNTVSRDSNLSLIEFVQNYLDDHGVASTRVVSDDGEKSNLYATIGPVEEGGVVLSGHTDVVPVDGQDWHTDPFLLTEDNGRLYGRGTCDMKGFIGIALSLVPEMRSLRRPIHLALSYDEEVGCRGAPAMIERMVTDIPAPKAVIVGEPTGMGAVTGHKGIVGLKTTVRGYETHSSQTNRGVSAVMNAARL
;
A
#
# COMPACT_ATOMS: atom_id res chain seq x y z
N MET A 1 13.83 10.89 -13.99
CA MET A 1 13.59 11.62 -12.73
C MET A 1 14.54 11.08 -11.67
N ASN A 2 15.08 11.95 -10.77
CA ASN A 2 15.80 11.46 -9.59
C ASN A 2 14.82 11.01 -8.49
N SER A 3 15.33 10.39 -7.42
CA SER A 3 14.49 9.81 -6.35
C SER A 3 13.56 10.85 -5.70
N LYS A 4 14.05 12.06 -5.42
CA LYS A 4 13.22 13.12 -4.82
C LYS A 4 12.08 13.53 -5.75
N GLN A 5 12.37 13.75 -7.04
CA GLN A 5 11.36 14.10 -8.03
C GLN A 5 10.31 12.99 -8.19
N MET A 6 10.72 11.72 -8.15
CA MET A 6 9.79 10.60 -8.23
C MET A 6 8.90 10.52 -6.99
N ILE A 7 9.48 10.70 -5.79
CA ILE A 7 8.72 10.76 -4.53
C ILE A 7 7.71 11.91 -4.57
N GLU A 8 8.11 13.08 -5.06
CA GLU A 8 7.24 14.25 -5.21
C GLU A 8 6.02 13.93 -6.09
N GLN A 9 6.24 13.30 -7.24
CA GLN A 9 5.14 12.87 -8.11
C GLN A 9 4.20 11.89 -7.40
N LEU A 10 4.74 10.87 -6.74
CA LEU A 10 3.92 9.85 -6.07
C LEU A 10 3.15 10.41 -4.87
N VAL A 11 3.76 11.29 -4.06
CA VAL A 11 3.10 11.96 -2.94
C VAL A 11 1.96 12.85 -3.43
N GLY A 12 2.12 13.49 -4.58
CA GLY A 12 1.10 14.34 -5.20
C GLY A 12 -0.22 13.63 -5.55
N PHE A 13 -0.21 12.30 -5.66
CA PHE A 13 -1.46 11.54 -5.84
C PHE A 13 -2.13 11.31 -4.48
N ASN A 14 -3.34 11.80 -4.29
CA ASN A 14 -4.16 11.43 -3.14
C ASN A 14 -4.71 10.01 -3.34
N THR A 15 -4.04 9.04 -2.74
CA THR A 15 -4.44 7.61 -2.78
C THR A 15 -4.77 7.10 -1.38
N VAL A 16 -5.50 7.90 -0.60
CA VAL A 16 -6.09 7.41 0.66
C VAL A 16 -6.88 6.14 0.38
N SER A 17 -6.77 5.11 1.22
CA SER A 17 -7.33 3.76 0.93
C SER A 17 -8.83 3.73 0.61
N ARG A 18 -9.59 4.80 0.94
CA ARG A 18 -10.99 4.93 0.52
C ARG A 18 -11.15 5.42 -0.93
N ASP A 19 -10.10 5.97 -1.53
CA ASP A 19 -10.12 6.60 -2.85
C ASP A 19 -9.44 5.70 -3.90
N SER A 20 -9.62 6.03 -5.18
CA SER A 20 -8.97 5.32 -6.29
C SER A 20 -7.47 5.58 -6.35
N ASN A 21 -6.68 4.56 -6.71
CA ASN A 21 -5.25 4.69 -6.98
C ASN A 21 -4.92 4.69 -8.49
N LEU A 22 -5.92 4.67 -9.36
CA LEU A 22 -5.73 4.45 -10.80
C LEU A 22 -4.83 5.49 -11.46
N SER A 23 -4.93 6.77 -11.06
CA SER A 23 -4.07 7.83 -11.61
C SER A 23 -2.59 7.62 -11.27
N LEU A 24 -2.29 7.16 -10.06
CA LEU A 24 -0.94 6.80 -9.66
C LEU A 24 -0.44 5.58 -10.46
N ILE A 25 -1.26 4.56 -10.61
CA ILE A 25 -0.93 3.35 -11.37
C ILE A 25 -0.70 3.68 -12.84
N GLU A 26 -1.52 4.54 -13.44
CA GLU A 26 -1.33 5.00 -14.81
C GLU A 26 -0.01 5.76 -14.98
N PHE A 27 0.31 6.65 -14.07
CA PHE A 27 1.59 7.34 -14.06
C PHE A 27 2.77 6.36 -14.00
N VAL A 28 2.72 5.38 -13.10
CA VAL A 28 3.79 4.37 -12.97
C VAL A 28 3.89 3.51 -14.24
N GLN A 29 2.76 3.08 -14.80
CA GLN A 29 2.75 2.31 -16.04
C GLN A 29 3.40 3.07 -17.19
N ASN A 30 2.99 4.31 -17.41
CA ASN A 30 3.56 5.15 -18.47
C ASN A 30 5.07 5.38 -18.24
N TYR A 31 5.49 5.59 -17.00
CA TYR A 31 6.90 5.73 -16.66
C TYR A 31 7.70 4.46 -16.99
N LEU A 32 7.18 3.28 -16.70
CA LEU A 32 7.81 1.99 -17.01
C LEU A 32 7.87 1.77 -18.53
N ASP A 33 6.78 2.07 -19.23
CA ASP A 33 6.69 1.94 -20.69
C ASP A 33 7.72 2.85 -21.40
N ASP A 34 7.90 4.09 -20.93
CA ASP A 34 8.91 5.04 -21.44
C ASP A 34 10.35 4.49 -21.27
N HIS A 35 10.55 3.56 -20.34
CA HIS A 35 11.84 2.91 -20.11
C HIS A 35 11.92 1.50 -20.71
N GLY A 36 10.92 1.11 -21.50
CA GLY A 36 10.88 -0.20 -22.18
C GLY A 36 10.57 -1.37 -21.24
N VAL A 37 9.95 -1.11 -20.10
CA VAL A 37 9.56 -2.13 -19.11
C VAL A 37 8.06 -2.34 -19.19
N ALA A 38 7.65 -3.49 -19.74
CA ALA A 38 6.24 -3.88 -19.76
C ALA A 38 5.73 -4.17 -18.34
N SER A 39 4.51 -3.71 -18.05
CA SER A 39 3.85 -3.94 -16.77
C SER A 39 2.47 -4.55 -16.95
N THR A 40 2.00 -5.23 -15.91
CA THR A 40 0.66 -5.85 -15.88
C THR A 40 -0.16 -5.23 -14.76
N ARG A 41 -1.37 -4.81 -15.07
CA ARG A 41 -2.37 -4.37 -14.09
C ARG A 41 -3.24 -5.55 -13.63
N VAL A 42 -3.57 -5.57 -12.35
CA VAL A 42 -4.60 -6.44 -11.77
C VAL A 42 -5.65 -5.55 -11.13
N VAL A 43 -6.71 -5.32 -11.87
CA VAL A 43 -7.78 -4.38 -11.51
C VAL A 43 -8.70 -5.02 -10.47
N SER A 44 -9.18 -4.23 -9.51
CA SER A 44 -10.20 -4.64 -8.53
C SER A 44 -11.54 -4.99 -9.20
N ASP A 45 -12.37 -5.77 -8.54
CA ASP A 45 -13.66 -6.23 -9.07
C ASP A 45 -14.61 -5.07 -9.43
N ASP A 46 -14.53 -3.96 -8.70
CA ASP A 46 -15.32 -2.74 -8.95
C ASP A 46 -14.69 -1.82 -10.00
N GLY A 47 -13.47 -2.10 -10.44
CA GLY A 47 -12.74 -1.29 -11.43
C GLY A 47 -12.13 0.00 -10.89
N GLU A 48 -12.28 0.30 -9.59
CA GLU A 48 -11.88 1.58 -9.00
C GLU A 48 -10.41 1.61 -8.57
N LYS A 49 -9.77 0.44 -8.45
CA LYS A 49 -8.37 0.31 -8.02
C LYS A 49 -7.60 -0.69 -8.88
N SER A 50 -6.29 -0.61 -8.84
CA SER A 50 -5.45 -1.58 -9.51
C SER A 50 -4.14 -1.82 -8.76
N ASN A 51 -3.72 -3.07 -8.74
CA ASN A 51 -2.31 -3.41 -8.54
C ASN A 51 -1.55 -3.24 -9.85
N LEU A 52 -0.23 -3.21 -9.73
CA LEU A 52 0.66 -3.25 -10.89
C LEU A 52 1.89 -4.09 -10.54
N TYR A 53 2.31 -4.98 -11.45
CA TYR A 53 3.61 -5.62 -11.35
C TYR A 53 4.36 -5.54 -12.67
N ALA A 54 5.69 -5.57 -12.58
CA ALA A 54 6.58 -5.53 -13.74
C ALA A 54 7.84 -6.35 -13.47
N THR A 55 8.47 -6.85 -14.52
CA THR A 55 9.77 -7.53 -14.46
C THR A 55 10.81 -6.74 -15.23
N ILE A 56 11.92 -6.41 -14.58
CA ILE A 56 13.05 -5.69 -15.16
C ILE A 56 14.24 -6.63 -15.22
N GLY A 57 14.87 -6.74 -16.38
CA GLY A 57 16.00 -7.63 -16.61
C GLY A 57 15.59 -8.97 -17.23
N PRO A 58 16.42 -10.02 -17.10
CA PRO A 58 16.17 -11.31 -17.73
C PRO A 58 14.96 -12.04 -17.11
N VAL A 59 14.23 -12.80 -17.93
CA VAL A 59 13.10 -13.62 -17.46
C VAL A 59 13.64 -14.98 -17.02
N GLU A 60 14.18 -15.06 -15.81
CA GLU A 60 14.76 -16.26 -15.21
C GLU A 60 14.58 -16.30 -13.69
N GLU A 61 14.73 -17.47 -13.08
CA GLU A 61 14.58 -17.66 -11.64
C GLU A 61 15.65 -16.94 -10.81
N GLY A 62 15.35 -16.72 -9.54
CA GLY A 62 16.30 -16.22 -8.54
C GLY A 62 16.38 -14.70 -8.47
N GLY A 63 15.41 -13.99 -9.02
CA GLY A 63 15.25 -12.56 -8.89
C GLY A 63 14.79 -12.10 -7.48
N VAL A 64 14.58 -10.80 -7.34
CA VAL A 64 14.09 -10.17 -6.11
C VAL A 64 12.82 -9.39 -6.43
N VAL A 65 11.79 -9.54 -5.61
CA VAL A 65 10.60 -8.69 -5.66
C VAL A 65 10.81 -7.49 -4.75
N LEU A 66 10.59 -6.28 -5.28
CA LEU A 66 10.44 -5.05 -4.51
C LEU A 66 8.94 -4.78 -4.38
N SER A 67 8.41 -5.00 -3.19
CA SER A 67 6.98 -4.90 -2.90
C SER A 67 6.67 -3.62 -2.11
N GLY A 68 5.63 -2.92 -2.52
CA GLY A 68 5.12 -1.75 -1.83
C GLY A 68 3.64 -1.52 -2.07
N HIS A 69 2.97 -0.82 -1.15
CA HIS A 69 1.59 -0.41 -1.33
C HIS A 69 1.50 1.05 -1.80
N THR A 70 0.49 1.33 -2.59
CA THR A 70 0.27 2.66 -3.20
C THR A 70 -0.72 3.51 -2.43
N ASP A 71 -1.52 2.88 -1.58
CA ASP A 71 -2.46 3.57 -0.72
C ASP A 71 -1.78 4.15 0.52
N VAL A 72 -2.48 5.04 1.18
CA VAL A 72 -2.03 5.73 2.38
C VAL A 72 -3.19 5.93 3.34
N VAL A 73 -2.89 6.04 4.65
CA VAL A 73 -3.91 6.36 5.66
C VAL A 73 -4.47 7.77 5.47
N PRO A 74 -5.74 8.01 5.92
CA PRO A 74 -6.37 9.32 5.83
C PRO A 74 -5.57 10.42 6.53
N VAL A 75 -5.76 11.65 6.08
CA VAL A 75 -5.21 12.87 6.70
C VAL A 75 -6.26 13.67 7.46
N ASP A 76 -7.50 13.20 7.43
CA ASP A 76 -8.65 13.86 8.05
C ASP A 76 -8.46 14.05 9.56
N GLY A 77 -8.67 15.24 10.04
CA GLY A 77 -8.55 15.57 11.46
C GLY A 77 -7.12 15.60 12.03
N GLN A 78 -6.11 15.51 11.18
CA GLN A 78 -4.70 15.67 11.55
C GLN A 78 -4.25 17.13 11.38
N ASP A 79 -3.41 17.60 12.29
CA ASP A 79 -2.86 18.96 12.24
C ASP A 79 -1.58 18.99 11.39
N TRP A 80 -1.74 19.15 10.08
CA TRP A 80 -0.64 19.29 9.14
C TRP A 80 -0.20 20.74 9.01
N HIS A 81 1.11 21.01 9.12
CA HIS A 81 1.68 22.35 8.90
C HIS A 81 1.86 22.68 7.42
N THR A 82 1.83 21.69 6.54
CA THR A 82 1.95 21.80 5.07
C THR A 82 0.87 20.96 4.42
N ASP A 83 0.60 21.16 3.13
CA ASP A 83 -0.28 20.26 2.38
C ASP A 83 0.29 18.84 2.40
N PRO A 84 -0.43 17.83 2.92
CA PRO A 84 0.05 16.46 3.01
C PRO A 84 0.32 15.80 1.65
N PHE A 85 -0.26 16.31 0.57
CA PHE A 85 -0.05 15.81 -0.79
C PHE A 85 0.87 16.70 -1.63
N LEU A 86 1.56 17.63 -1.00
CA LEU A 86 2.63 18.43 -1.59
C LEU A 86 3.94 18.16 -0.87
N LEU A 87 4.90 17.50 -1.55
CA LEU A 87 6.17 17.18 -0.94
C LEU A 87 6.90 18.44 -0.48
N THR A 88 7.16 18.56 0.80
CA THR A 88 7.88 19.67 1.40
C THR A 88 9.23 19.18 1.94
N GLU A 89 10.30 19.91 1.59
CA GLU A 89 11.62 19.66 2.17
C GLU A 89 11.92 20.71 3.23
N ASP A 90 12.25 20.25 4.43
CA ASP A 90 12.72 21.11 5.52
C ASP A 90 13.81 20.39 6.33
N ASN A 91 14.90 21.10 6.62
CA ASN A 91 16.04 20.59 7.41
C ASN A 91 16.57 19.23 6.94
N GLY A 92 16.63 19.00 5.62
CA GLY A 92 17.12 17.76 5.01
C GLY A 92 16.18 16.56 5.14
N ARG A 93 14.92 16.80 5.49
CA ARG A 93 13.84 15.79 5.55
C ARG A 93 12.75 16.10 4.55
N LEU A 94 12.09 15.07 4.07
CA LEU A 94 10.94 15.17 3.17
C LEU A 94 9.66 14.91 3.97
N TYR A 95 8.71 15.85 3.88
CA TYR A 95 7.41 15.79 4.54
C TYR A 95 6.31 15.65 3.50
N GLY A 96 5.34 14.81 3.79
CA GLY A 96 4.17 14.53 2.99
C GLY A 96 3.56 13.17 3.36
N ARG A 97 2.27 12.96 3.11
CA ARG A 97 1.61 11.68 3.38
C ARG A 97 2.17 10.61 2.44
N GLY A 98 2.68 9.50 3.03
CA GLY A 98 3.28 8.41 2.28
C GLY A 98 4.78 8.59 2.00
N THR A 99 5.45 9.65 2.42
CA THR A 99 6.91 9.80 2.25
C THR A 99 7.67 8.69 2.94
N CYS A 100 7.20 8.22 4.09
CA CYS A 100 7.80 7.14 4.88
C CYS A 100 7.07 5.82 4.63
N ASP A 101 5.75 5.83 4.60
CA ASP A 101 4.85 4.71 4.48
C ASP A 101 3.90 4.89 3.28
N MET A 102 4.20 4.30 2.07
CA MET A 102 5.57 3.86 1.73
C MET A 102 5.94 4.28 0.30
N LYS A 103 5.35 5.40 -0.18
CA LYS A 103 5.64 5.96 -1.52
C LYS A 103 7.11 6.36 -1.70
N GLY A 104 7.82 6.65 -0.58
CA GLY A 104 9.25 6.93 -0.61
C GLY A 104 10.05 5.74 -1.12
N PHE A 105 9.78 4.53 -0.64
CA PHE A 105 10.41 3.31 -1.14
C PHE A 105 10.08 3.08 -2.62
N ILE A 106 8.81 3.19 -3.00
CA ILE A 106 8.37 3.04 -4.39
C ILE A 106 9.08 4.06 -5.29
N GLY A 107 9.14 5.32 -4.86
CA GLY A 107 9.80 6.39 -5.61
C GLY A 107 11.29 6.15 -5.82
N ILE A 108 11.98 5.65 -4.81
CA ILE A 108 13.40 5.25 -4.95
C ILE A 108 13.52 4.10 -5.94
N ALA A 109 12.72 3.04 -5.79
CA ALA A 109 12.78 1.88 -6.69
C ALA A 109 12.53 2.28 -8.16
N LEU A 110 11.49 3.08 -8.41
CA LEU A 110 11.17 3.57 -9.77
C LEU A 110 12.27 4.46 -10.33
N SER A 111 12.85 5.35 -9.52
CA SER A 111 13.91 6.26 -10.00
C SER A 111 15.16 5.54 -10.49
N LEU A 112 15.39 4.31 -10.01
CA LEU A 112 16.53 3.48 -10.40
C LEU A 112 16.28 2.64 -11.67
N VAL A 113 15.04 2.57 -12.16
CA VAL A 113 14.69 1.78 -13.37
C VAL A 113 15.61 2.09 -14.57
N PRO A 114 15.96 3.36 -14.88
CA PRO A 114 16.86 3.65 -15.99
C PRO A 114 18.26 3.02 -15.85
N GLU A 115 18.70 2.72 -14.63
CA GLU A 115 20.01 2.12 -14.34
C GLU A 115 19.95 0.58 -14.37
N MET A 116 18.76 -0.01 -14.34
CA MET A 116 18.54 -1.46 -14.31
C MET A 116 18.64 -2.15 -15.69
N ARG A 117 19.41 -1.58 -16.62
CA ARG A 117 19.47 -2.07 -18.01
C ARG A 117 20.29 -3.34 -18.21
N SER A 118 21.15 -3.70 -17.26
CA SER A 118 22.11 -4.82 -17.39
C SER A 118 22.11 -5.71 -16.17
N LEU A 119 20.92 -6.05 -15.67
CA LEU A 119 20.77 -6.91 -14.51
C LEU A 119 21.18 -8.36 -14.82
N ARG A 120 21.90 -9.01 -13.90
CA ARG A 120 22.21 -10.45 -13.98
C ARG A 120 21.04 -11.32 -13.54
N ARG A 121 20.13 -10.78 -12.74
CA ARG A 121 18.92 -11.42 -12.23
C ARG A 121 17.79 -10.41 -12.28
N PRO A 122 16.55 -10.86 -12.46
CA PRO A 122 15.43 -9.94 -12.55
C PRO A 122 15.16 -9.22 -11.23
N ILE A 123 14.66 -7.99 -11.35
CA ILE A 123 13.96 -7.29 -10.29
C ILE A 123 12.50 -7.22 -10.70
N HIS A 124 11.62 -7.67 -9.81
CA HIS A 124 10.18 -7.57 -10.00
C HIS A 124 9.66 -6.43 -9.12
N LEU A 125 8.92 -5.52 -9.69
CA LEU A 125 8.13 -4.53 -8.95
C LEU A 125 6.76 -5.13 -8.66
N ALA A 126 6.25 -4.98 -7.45
CA ALA A 126 4.93 -5.41 -7.04
C ALA A 126 4.27 -4.29 -6.22
N LEU A 127 3.33 -3.58 -6.84
CA LEU A 127 2.64 -2.43 -6.25
C LEU A 127 1.18 -2.80 -5.97
N SER A 128 0.80 -2.84 -4.70
CA SER A 128 -0.55 -3.20 -4.27
C SER A 128 -1.37 -1.99 -3.84
N TYR A 129 -2.67 -2.18 -3.72
CA TYR A 129 -3.62 -1.26 -3.09
C TYR A 129 -4.20 -1.87 -1.82
N ASP A 130 -4.80 -1.03 -0.96
CA ASP A 130 -5.52 -1.42 0.25
C ASP A 130 -4.71 -2.23 1.26
N GLU A 131 -3.41 -1.93 1.39
CA GLU A 131 -2.59 -2.49 2.46
C GLU A 131 -3.11 -2.02 3.82
N GLU A 132 -3.31 -0.71 3.99
CA GLU A 132 -3.70 -0.01 5.21
C GLU A 132 -5.09 -0.41 5.76
N VAL A 133 -5.86 -1.14 4.97
CA VAL A 133 -7.18 -1.67 5.32
C VAL A 133 -7.25 -3.19 5.28
N GLY A 134 -6.09 -3.84 5.37
CA GLY A 134 -5.94 -5.29 5.53
C GLY A 134 -5.45 -6.02 4.29
N CYS A 135 -4.53 -5.45 3.52
CA CYS A 135 -3.83 -6.05 2.38
C CYS A 135 -4.77 -6.61 1.29
N ARG A 136 -5.92 -5.96 1.06
CA ARG A 136 -7.01 -6.52 0.24
C ARG A 136 -6.64 -6.71 -1.23
N GLY A 137 -5.78 -5.87 -1.78
CA GLY A 137 -5.34 -5.95 -3.17
C GLY A 137 -4.29 -7.02 -3.42
N ALA A 138 -3.42 -7.27 -2.46
CA ALA A 138 -2.25 -8.13 -2.63
C ALA A 138 -2.57 -9.58 -3.05
N PRO A 139 -3.58 -10.29 -2.52
CA PRO A 139 -3.85 -11.69 -2.90
C PRO A 139 -4.03 -11.89 -4.39
N ALA A 140 -4.89 -11.10 -5.06
CA ALA A 140 -5.14 -11.23 -6.50
C ALA A 140 -3.88 -10.97 -7.35
N MET A 141 -3.06 -10.01 -6.93
CA MET A 141 -1.77 -9.74 -7.60
C MET A 141 -0.81 -10.92 -7.43
N ILE A 142 -0.70 -11.47 -6.23
CA ILE A 142 0.20 -12.60 -5.93
C ILE A 142 -0.19 -13.83 -6.75
N GLU A 143 -1.48 -14.18 -6.80
CA GLU A 143 -1.99 -15.30 -7.61
C GLU A 143 -1.57 -15.15 -9.08
N ARG A 144 -1.67 -13.93 -9.61
CA ARG A 144 -1.27 -13.64 -10.99
C ARG A 144 0.25 -13.71 -11.16
N MET A 145 1.02 -13.10 -10.26
CA MET A 145 2.48 -13.11 -10.32
C MET A 145 3.05 -14.53 -10.25
N VAL A 146 2.53 -15.41 -9.40
CA VAL A 146 2.99 -16.82 -9.30
C VAL A 146 2.88 -17.56 -10.64
N THR A 147 1.93 -17.16 -11.48
CA THR A 147 1.75 -17.74 -12.81
C THR A 147 2.66 -17.09 -13.87
N ASP A 148 2.83 -15.77 -13.77
CA ASP A 148 3.36 -14.96 -14.86
C ASP A 148 4.89 -14.71 -14.76
N ILE A 149 5.46 -14.80 -13.55
CA ILE A 149 6.89 -14.52 -13.36
C ILE A 149 7.65 -15.74 -12.82
N PRO A 150 8.95 -15.88 -13.15
CA PRO A 150 9.79 -16.91 -12.56
C PRO A 150 9.93 -16.75 -11.05
N ALA A 151 10.12 -17.85 -10.32
CA ALA A 151 10.20 -17.84 -8.86
C ALA A 151 11.31 -16.91 -8.34
N PRO A 152 10.99 -15.89 -7.55
CA PRO A 152 11.98 -15.01 -6.95
C PRO A 152 12.72 -15.72 -5.81
N LYS A 153 13.96 -15.30 -5.55
CA LYS A 153 14.76 -15.77 -4.41
C LYS A 153 14.32 -15.11 -3.10
N ALA A 154 13.84 -13.88 -3.17
CA ALA A 154 13.45 -13.09 -2.02
C ALA A 154 12.41 -12.03 -2.40
N VAL A 155 11.65 -11.60 -1.41
CA VAL A 155 10.75 -10.45 -1.46
C VAL A 155 11.23 -9.43 -0.44
N ILE A 156 11.44 -8.20 -0.86
CA ILE A 156 11.73 -7.05 0.01
C ILE A 156 10.47 -6.20 0.04
N VAL A 157 9.83 -6.15 1.19
CA VAL A 157 8.71 -5.25 1.47
C VAL A 157 9.29 -3.96 2.05
N GLY A 158 9.02 -2.84 1.41
CA GLY A 158 9.69 -1.57 1.71
C GLY A 158 9.08 -0.79 2.86
N GLU A 159 8.52 -1.46 3.85
CA GLU A 159 7.95 -0.86 5.04
C GLU A 159 8.97 -0.11 5.90
N PRO A 160 8.56 0.94 6.65
CA PRO A 160 9.47 1.78 7.43
C PRO A 160 9.97 1.09 8.71
N THR A 161 10.99 0.25 8.58
CA THR A 161 11.59 -0.52 9.68
C THR A 161 12.82 0.15 10.32
N GLY A 162 13.06 1.44 10.03
CA GLY A 162 14.26 2.13 10.45
C GLY A 162 15.54 1.55 9.81
N MET A 163 15.45 1.01 8.59
CA MET A 163 16.51 0.31 7.85
C MET A 163 16.97 -1.02 8.49
N GLY A 164 16.24 -1.52 9.48
CA GLY A 164 16.47 -2.86 10.04
C GLY A 164 15.80 -3.94 9.20
N ALA A 165 16.44 -5.11 9.07
CA ALA A 165 15.78 -6.27 8.47
C ALA A 165 14.80 -6.90 9.47
N VAL A 166 13.52 -6.96 9.10
CA VAL A 166 12.44 -7.59 9.87
C VAL A 166 11.95 -8.80 9.08
N THR A 167 11.98 -9.98 9.68
CA THR A 167 11.63 -11.25 9.02
C THR A 167 10.28 -11.82 9.46
N GLY A 168 9.51 -11.08 10.25
CA GLY A 168 8.17 -11.45 10.69
C GLY A 168 7.55 -10.34 11.54
N HIS A 169 6.23 -10.39 11.68
CA HIS A 169 5.47 -9.43 12.50
C HIS A 169 4.35 -10.12 13.26
N LYS A 170 3.75 -9.40 14.19
CA LYS A 170 2.60 -9.89 14.98
C LYS A 170 1.37 -10.00 14.08
N GLY A 171 0.59 -11.05 14.29
CA GLY A 171 -0.74 -11.15 13.68
C GLY A 171 -1.73 -10.17 14.30
N ILE A 172 -2.76 -9.80 13.53
CA ILE A 172 -3.87 -8.95 13.98
C ILE A 172 -5.15 -9.79 13.90
N VAL A 173 -5.95 -9.74 14.97
CA VAL A 173 -7.28 -10.33 15.00
C VAL A 173 -8.28 -9.27 15.41
N GLY A 174 -9.21 -8.95 14.52
CA GLY A 174 -10.34 -8.07 14.80
C GLY A 174 -11.55 -8.87 15.27
N LEU A 175 -12.15 -8.48 16.40
CA LEU A 175 -13.37 -9.08 16.92
C LEU A 175 -14.47 -8.02 16.93
N LYS A 176 -15.67 -8.41 16.46
CA LYS A 176 -16.89 -7.60 16.56
C LYS A 176 -17.89 -8.33 17.45
N THR A 177 -18.15 -7.77 18.64
CA THR A 177 -19.19 -8.29 19.55
C THR A 177 -20.46 -7.48 19.39
N THR A 178 -21.58 -8.17 19.19
CA THR A 178 -22.92 -7.55 19.14
C THR A 178 -23.71 -7.99 20.38
N VAL A 179 -24.08 -7.04 21.22
CA VAL A 179 -24.91 -7.28 22.39
C VAL A 179 -26.32 -6.85 22.10
N ARG A 180 -27.27 -7.78 22.27
CA ARG A 180 -28.72 -7.51 22.11
C ARG A 180 -29.37 -7.36 23.47
N GLY A 181 -30.23 -6.35 23.62
CA GLY A 181 -31.07 -6.14 24.77
C GLY A 181 -32.51 -6.52 24.49
N TYR A 182 -33.36 -6.32 25.50
CA TYR A 182 -34.81 -6.41 25.39
C TYR A 182 -35.42 -5.07 25.77
N GLU A 183 -36.12 -4.48 24.82
CA GLU A 183 -36.71 -3.12 24.95
C GLU A 183 -37.89 -3.13 25.92
N THR A 184 -38.01 -2.10 26.72
CA THR A 184 -39.13 -1.87 27.65
C THR A 184 -39.32 -0.38 27.88
N HIS A 185 -40.50 0.02 28.43
CA HIS A 185 -40.75 1.38 28.81
C HIS A 185 -39.81 1.82 29.96
N SER A 186 -39.36 3.08 29.95
CA SER A 186 -38.40 3.62 30.90
C SER A 186 -38.84 3.53 32.37
N SER A 187 -40.16 3.48 32.65
CA SER A 187 -40.69 3.26 33.98
C SER A 187 -40.72 1.80 34.44
N GLN A 188 -40.37 0.84 33.56
CA GLN A 188 -40.44 -0.61 33.79
C GLN A 188 -39.11 -1.28 33.46
N THR A 189 -38.00 -0.70 33.87
CA THR A 189 -36.66 -1.18 33.56
C THR A 189 -36.37 -2.61 34.02
N ASN A 190 -37.11 -3.06 35.04
CA ASN A 190 -37.06 -4.44 35.56
C ASN A 190 -37.62 -5.50 34.60
N ARG A 191 -38.34 -5.08 33.54
CA ARG A 191 -38.91 -5.95 32.50
C ARG A 191 -38.05 -5.98 31.22
N GLY A 192 -37.05 -5.16 31.16
CA GLY A 192 -36.14 -5.04 30.03
C GLY A 192 -34.77 -5.64 30.33
N VAL A 193 -33.94 -5.69 29.28
CA VAL A 193 -32.53 -6.09 29.35
C VAL A 193 -31.68 -5.03 28.65
N SER A 194 -30.87 -4.30 29.41
CA SER A 194 -30.02 -3.26 28.85
C SER A 194 -28.82 -3.89 28.11
N ALA A 195 -28.77 -3.70 26.80
CA ALA A 195 -27.63 -4.07 25.98
C ALA A 195 -26.35 -3.35 26.41
N VAL A 196 -26.46 -2.07 26.76
CA VAL A 196 -25.33 -1.24 27.22
C VAL A 196 -24.74 -1.77 28.51
N MET A 197 -25.59 -2.07 29.51
CA MET A 197 -25.13 -2.61 30.79
C MET A 197 -24.52 -4.01 30.66
N ASN A 198 -25.02 -4.81 29.73
CA ASN A 198 -24.44 -6.12 29.46
C ASN A 198 -23.14 -6.02 28.65
N ALA A 199 -23.04 -5.12 27.69
CA ALA A 199 -21.79 -4.85 26.98
C ALA A 199 -20.67 -4.38 27.92
N ALA A 200 -21.00 -3.56 28.93
CA ALA A 200 -20.02 -3.07 29.90
C ALA A 200 -19.47 -4.17 30.86
N ARG A 201 -20.03 -5.38 30.82
CA ARG A 201 -19.56 -6.53 31.62
C ARG A 201 -18.69 -7.50 30.85
N LEU A 202 -18.55 -7.28 29.54
CA LEU A 202 -17.66 -8.05 28.64
C LEU A 202 -16.24 -7.53 28.68
#